data_2b7d06cfe0959a46e67932cfa378cb7d
#
_entry.id   2b7d06cfe0959a46e67932cfa378cb7d
#
_cell.length_a   1.000
_cell.length_b   1.000
_cell.length_c   1.000
_cell.angle_alpha   90.00
_cell.angle_beta   90.00
_cell.angle_gamma   90.00
#
_symmetry.space_group_name_H-M   'P 1'
#
loop_
_entity.id
_entity.type
_entity.pdbx_description
1 polymer ?
#
loop_
_entity_poly.entity_id
_entity_poly.type
_entity_poly.pdbx_seq_one_letter_code
_entity_poly.pdbx_strand_id
1 'polypeptide(L)'
;MSSSIEILKEAFFDTDHVLIATDTADQYTAGFSDNAQNMWVKFYLITSNSKIMDAKYEVKGCQYLVALTSLFTNSIINQDVFSLADFDYQSLVSLIDLPKNRQDRLFLLEDAVKDCINHFDRG
;
A
#
# COMPACT_ATOMS: atom_id res chain seq x y z
N MET A 1 10.41 9.72 -20.65
CA MET A 1 10.18 8.60 -19.71
C MET A 1 10.79 8.93 -18.36
N SER A 2 10.03 8.67 -17.31
CA SER A 2 10.54 8.88 -15.95
C SER A 2 11.53 7.78 -15.58
N SER A 3 12.67 8.15 -15.00
CA SER A 3 13.62 7.19 -14.46
C SER A 3 13.08 6.56 -13.19
N SER A 4 13.65 5.43 -12.77
CA SER A 4 13.26 4.78 -11.52
C SER A 4 13.47 5.70 -10.30
N ILE A 5 14.51 6.54 -10.32
CA ILE A 5 14.77 7.52 -9.26
C ILE A 5 13.68 8.58 -9.22
N GLU A 6 13.21 9.06 -10.38
CA GLU A 6 12.13 10.04 -10.45
C GLU A 6 10.82 9.45 -9.95
N ILE A 7 10.51 8.20 -10.34
CA ILE A 7 9.31 7.50 -9.90
C ILE A 7 9.34 7.31 -8.38
N LEU A 8 10.49 6.93 -7.83
CA LEU A 8 10.68 6.77 -6.38
C LEU A 8 10.41 8.09 -5.65
N LYS A 9 10.99 9.20 -6.13
CA LYS A 9 10.82 10.51 -5.51
C LYS A 9 9.37 10.97 -5.57
N GLU A 10 8.73 10.86 -6.72
CA GLU A 10 7.34 11.28 -6.90
C GLU A 10 6.42 10.48 -5.98
N ALA A 11 6.62 9.16 -5.90
CA ALA A 11 5.81 8.31 -5.04
C ALA A 11 6.04 8.61 -3.56
N PHE A 12 7.28 8.88 -3.16
CA PHE A 12 7.61 9.23 -1.78
C PHE A 12 6.94 10.52 -1.33
N PHE A 13 6.89 11.53 -2.19
CA PHE A 13 6.30 12.83 -1.87
C PHE A 13 4.80 12.91 -2.14
N ASP A 14 4.22 11.90 -2.78
CA ASP A 14 2.77 11.84 -3.03
C ASP A 14 2.04 11.48 -1.74
N THR A 15 1.27 12.42 -1.19
CA THR A 15 0.53 12.23 0.04
C THR A 15 -0.98 12.15 -0.17
N ASP A 16 -1.44 11.98 -1.41
CA ASP A 16 -2.86 11.99 -1.76
C ASP A 16 -3.66 10.93 -1.02
N HIS A 17 -3.04 9.78 -0.72
CA HIS A 17 -3.70 8.66 -0.04
C HIS A 17 -3.24 8.44 1.39
N VAL A 18 -2.46 9.37 1.97
CA VAL A 18 -2.08 9.29 3.38
C VAL A 18 -3.30 9.62 4.25
N LEU A 19 -3.58 8.78 5.24
CA LEU A 19 -4.66 9.03 6.18
C LEU A 19 -4.32 10.27 7.03
N ILE A 20 -5.25 11.22 7.08
CA ILE A 20 -5.08 12.45 7.86
C ILE A 20 -6.11 12.51 8.99
N ALA A 21 -5.90 13.43 9.94
CA ALA A 21 -6.71 13.52 11.15
C ALA A 21 -8.21 13.79 10.89
N THR A 22 -8.54 14.38 9.74
CA THR A 22 -9.95 14.65 9.37
C THR A 22 -10.64 13.46 8.72
N ASP A 23 -9.89 12.40 8.36
CA ASP A 23 -10.48 11.20 7.78
C ASP A 23 -11.20 10.40 8.85
N THR A 24 -12.32 9.77 8.46
CA THR A 24 -13.12 8.94 9.38
C THR A 24 -12.64 7.49 9.24
N ALA A 25 -11.63 7.11 10.03
CA ALA A 25 -10.94 5.82 9.90
C ALA A 25 -11.86 4.61 10.09
N ASP A 26 -12.90 4.73 10.92
CA ASP A 26 -13.86 3.63 11.17
C ASP A 26 -14.74 3.30 9.97
N GLN A 27 -14.78 4.14 8.93
CA GLN A 27 -15.45 3.79 7.68
C GLN A 27 -14.62 2.86 6.80
N TYR A 28 -13.34 2.69 7.11
CA TYR A 28 -12.41 1.87 6.32
C TYR A 28 -12.23 0.50 6.97
N THR A 29 -12.04 -0.50 6.13
CA THR A 29 -11.51 -1.80 6.58
C THR A 29 -10.00 -1.67 6.62
N ALA A 30 -9.37 -2.03 7.74
CA ALA A 30 -7.95 -1.83 7.95
C ALA A 30 -7.18 -3.13 8.01
N GLY A 31 -5.92 -3.08 7.57
CA GLY A 31 -4.94 -4.15 7.76
C GLY A 31 -3.63 -3.56 8.26
N PHE A 32 -2.87 -4.34 8.98
CA PHE A 32 -1.64 -3.88 9.64
C PHE A 32 -0.54 -4.92 9.51
N SER A 33 0.69 -4.44 9.35
CA SER A 33 1.89 -5.26 9.39
C SER A 33 3.05 -4.46 9.98
N ASP A 34 3.92 -5.11 10.73
CA ASP A 34 5.12 -4.47 11.27
C ASP A 34 6.31 -5.44 11.23
N ASN A 35 7.51 -4.93 11.50
CA ASN A 35 8.71 -5.74 11.55
C ASN A 35 9.59 -5.38 12.76
N ALA A 36 10.70 -6.13 12.92
CA ALA A 36 11.61 -5.96 14.05
C ALA A 36 12.38 -4.62 14.03
N GLN A 37 12.43 -3.93 12.89
CA GLN A 37 13.08 -2.64 12.77
C GLN A 37 12.14 -1.46 13.05
N ASN A 38 10.99 -1.72 13.65
CA ASN A 38 9.96 -0.71 13.96
C ASN A 38 9.37 -0.02 12.72
N MET A 39 9.47 -0.65 11.57
CA MET A 39 8.72 -0.23 10.39
C MET A 39 7.35 -0.87 10.42
N TRP A 40 6.34 -0.15 9.92
CA TRP A 40 4.99 -0.69 9.86
C TRP A 40 4.18 -0.01 8.75
N VAL A 41 3.16 -0.75 8.29
CA VAL A 41 2.17 -0.26 7.33
C VAL A 41 0.79 -0.52 7.93
N LYS A 42 -0.06 0.49 7.93
CA LYS A 42 -1.47 0.33 8.20
C LYS A 42 -2.23 0.77 6.96
N PHE A 43 -3.04 -0.13 6.43
CA PHE A 43 -3.68 0.05 5.13
C PHE A 43 -5.18 0.03 5.30
N TYR A 44 -5.88 0.96 4.62
CA TYR A 44 -7.31 1.20 4.80
C TYR A 44 -8.01 1.16 3.45
N LEU A 45 -9.15 0.46 3.38
CA LEU A 45 -9.96 0.38 2.17
C LEU A 45 -11.43 0.69 2.45
N ILE A 46 -12.06 1.44 1.53
CA ILE A 46 -13.51 1.54 1.40
C ILE A 46 -13.91 0.85 0.09
N THR A 47 -14.87 -0.06 0.16
CA THR A 47 -15.37 -0.76 -1.02
C THR A 47 -16.87 -0.54 -1.21
N SER A 48 -17.33 -0.70 -2.45
CA SER A 48 -18.75 -0.77 -2.80
C SER A 48 -18.90 -1.85 -3.86
N ASN A 49 -19.73 -2.86 -3.59
CA ASN A 49 -19.90 -4.02 -4.47
C ASN A 49 -18.57 -4.69 -4.81
N SER A 50 -17.71 -4.86 -3.81
CA SER A 50 -16.36 -5.42 -3.93
C SER A 50 -15.38 -4.57 -4.70
N LYS A 51 -15.78 -3.40 -5.17
CA LYS A 51 -14.92 -2.48 -5.90
C LYS A 51 -14.28 -1.48 -4.92
N ILE A 52 -12.99 -1.25 -5.06
CA ILE A 52 -12.25 -0.33 -4.20
C ILE A 52 -12.60 1.11 -4.60
N MET A 53 -13.31 1.80 -3.73
CA MET A 53 -13.75 3.18 -3.96
C MET A 53 -12.73 4.17 -3.45
N ASP A 54 -12.02 3.83 -2.36
CA ASP A 54 -11.00 4.68 -1.79
C ASP A 54 -10.00 3.81 -1.02
N ALA A 55 -8.78 4.27 -0.92
CA ALA A 55 -7.72 3.61 -0.17
C ALA A 55 -6.84 4.66 0.49
N LYS A 56 -6.47 4.41 1.73
CA LYS A 56 -5.59 5.28 2.51
C LYS A 56 -4.52 4.43 3.19
N TYR A 57 -3.47 5.08 3.66
CA TYR A 57 -2.44 4.37 4.41
C TYR A 57 -1.77 5.28 5.43
N GLU A 58 -1.23 4.64 6.45
CA GLU A 58 -0.23 5.22 7.34
C GLU A 58 0.99 4.30 7.28
N VAL A 59 2.18 4.88 7.23
CA VAL A 59 3.40 4.10 7.08
C VAL A 59 4.53 4.75 7.87
N LYS A 60 5.31 3.90 8.54
CA LYS A 60 6.56 4.31 9.19
C LYS A 60 7.67 3.44 8.63
N GLY A 61 8.65 4.05 7.98
CA GLY A 61 9.75 3.32 7.40
C GLY A 61 10.61 4.17 6.48
N CYS A 62 11.43 3.50 5.69
CA CYS A 62 12.34 4.16 4.76
C CYS A 62 11.58 4.67 3.53
N GLN A 63 12.28 5.45 2.71
CA GLN A 63 11.72 6.02 1.48
C GLN A 63 11.17 4.95 0.53
N TYR A 64 11.78 3.77 0.49
CA TYR A 64 11.32 2.68 -0.37
C TYR A 64 9.97 2.13 0.07
N LEU A 65 9.78 1.94 1.37
CA LEU A 65 8.50 1.46 1.90
C LEU A 65 7.39 2.47 1.63
N VAL A 66 7.64 3.75 1.87
CA VAL A 66 6.66 4.82 1.61
C VAL A 66 6.30 4.86 0.13
N ALA A 67 7.30 4.81 -0.76
CA ALA A 67 7.08 4.84 -2.21
C ALA A 67 6.32 3.62 -2.70
N LEU A 68 6.66 2.42 -2.22
CA LEU A 68 5.95 1.19 -2.57
C LEU A 68 4.48 1.28 -2.18
N THR A 69 4.20 1.75 -0.97
CA THR A 69 2.83 1.88 -0.46
C THR A 69 2.04 2.89 -1.29
N SER A 70 2.65 4.03 -1.62
CA SER A 70 2.04 5.06 -2.46
C SER A 70 1.71 4.54 -3.85
N LEU A 71 2.66 3.88 -4.51
CA LEU A 71 2.46 3.31 -5.85
C LEU A 71 1.37 2.25 -5.85
N PHE A 72 1.40 1.36 -4.87
CA PHE A 72 0.38 0.32 -4.73
C PHE A 72 -1.00 0.94 -4.59
N THR A 73 -1.15 1.89 -3.66
CA THR A 73 -2.43 2.51 -3.36
C THR A 73 -3.01 3.21 -4.58
N ASN A 74 -2.18 3.95 -5.32
CA ASN A 74 -2.62 4.63 -6.54
C ASN A 74 -3.08 3.65 -7.63
N SER A 75 -2.51 2.45 -7.68
CA SER A 75 -2.79 1.50 -8.75
C SER A 75 -4.05 0.67 -8.53
N ILE A 76 -4.61 0.62 -7.31
CA ILE A 76 -5.71 -0.30 -6.98
C ILE A 76 -7.09 0.36 -6.96
N ILE A 77 -7.17 1.67 -7.04
CA ILE A 77 -8.46 2.38 -7.04
C ILE A 77 -9.29 1.90 -8.23
N ASN A 78 -10.56 1.60 -7.99
CA ASN A 78 -11.52 1.05 -8.96
C ASN A 78 -11.29 -0.42 -9.33
N GLN A 79 -10.34 -1.09 -8.69
CA GLN A 79 -10.14 -2.53 -8.87
C GLN A 79 -11.07 -3.32 -7.95
N ASP A 80 -11.30 -4.60 -8.27
CA ASP A 80 -12.01 -5.51 -7.38
C ASP A 80 -11.11 -5.85 -6.19
N VAL A 81 -11.66 -5.79 -4.96
CA VAL A 81 -10.87 -6.03 -3.74
C VAL A 81 -10.26 -7.43 -3.73
N PHE A 82 -10.97 -8.44 -4.26
CA PHE A 82 -10.46 -9.81 -4.25
C PHE A 82 -9.38 -10.05 -5.30
N SER A 83 -9.28 -9.19 -6.34
CA SER A 83 -8.20 -9.27 -7.32
C SER A 83 -6.83 -8.90 -6.72
N LEU A 84 -6.80 -8.25 -5.54
CA LEU A 84 -5.54 -7.91 -4.87
C LEU A 84 -4.74 -9.14 -4.46
N ALA A 85 -5.39 -10.31 -4.32
CA ALA A 85 -4.70 -11.56 -4.04
C ALA A 85 -3.71 -11.94 -5.16
N ASP A 86 -4.01 -11.51 -6.40
CA ASP A 86 -3.20 -11.79 -7.57
C ASP A 86 -2.38 -10.58 -8.03
N PHE A 87 -2.29 -9.54 -7.21
CA PHE A 87 -1.54 -8.33 -7.56
C PHE A 87 -0.06 -8.65 -7.79
N ASP A 88 0.49 -8.11 -8.88
CA ASP A 88 1.89 -8.32 -9.22
C ASP A 88 2.78 -7.30 -8.50
N TYR A 89 3.22 -7.65 -7.29
CA TYR A 89 4.10 -6.79 -6.50
C TYR A 89 5.46 -6.58 -7.13
N GLN A 90 5.91 -7.52 -7.97
CA GLN A 90 7.21 -7.39 -8.65
C GLN A 90 7.21 -6.24 -9.66
N SER A 91 6.04 -5.86 -10.17
CA SER A 91 5.94 -4.68 -11.04
C SER A 91 6.39 -3.40 -10.31
N LEU A 92 6.08 -3.30 -9.00
CA LEU A 92 6.52 -2.17 -8.19
C LEU A 92 8.04 -2.16 -7.99
N VAL A 93 8.62 -3.34 -7.79
CA VAL A 93 10.08 -3.51 -7.67
C VAL A 93 10.77 -2.95 -8.91
N SER A 94 10.26 -3.33 -10.09
CA SER A 94 10.83 -2.89 -11.36
C SER A 94 10.70 -1.38 -11.58
N LEU A 95 9.56 -0.79 -11.18
CA LEU A 95 9.31 0.64 -11.38
C LEU A 95 10.33 1.54 -10.68
N ILE A 96 10.73 1.17 -9.46
CA ILE A 96 11.63 2.00 -8.64
C ILE A 96 13.02 1.40 -8.52
N ASP A 97 13.30 0.30 -9.24
CA ASP A 97 14.58 -0.41 -9.17
C ASP A 97 14.96 -0.71 -7.71
N LEU A 98 14.06 -1.40 -7.01
CA LEU A 98 14.19 -1.67 -5.58
C LEU A 98 15.44 -2.50 -5.31
N PRO A 99 16.38 -2.02 -4.46
CA PRO A 99 17.56 -2.80 -4.12
C PRO A 99 17.21 -4.14 -3.47
N LYS A 100 18.01 -5.17 -3.73
CA LYS A 100 17.77 -6.51 -3.19
C LYS A 100 17.71 -6.52 -1.66
N ASN A 101 18.52 -5.70 -1.00
CA ASN A 101 18.55 -5.64 0.46
C ASN A 101 17.40 -4.79 1.04
N ARG A 102 16.46 -4.35 0.21
CA ARG A 102 15.26 -3.60 0.62
C ARG A 102 13.98 -4.31 0.24
N GLN A 103 14.04 -5.53 -0.32
CA GLN A 103 12.85 -6.25 -0.78
C GLN A 103 11.96 -6.74 0.38
N ASP A 104 12.48 -6.82 1.60
CA ASP A 104 11.66 -7.11 2.78
C ASP A 104 10.57 -6.05 3.01
N ARG A 105 10.78 -4.82 2.52
CA ARG A 105 9.76 -3.75 2.58
C ARG A 105 8.53 -4.13 1.76
N LEU A 106 8.75 -4.80 0.64
CA LEU A 106 7.65 -5.26 -0.21
C LEU A 106 6.77 -6.28 0.54
N PHE A 107 7.39 -7.20 1.26
CA PHE A 107 6.64 -8.18 2.06
C PHE A 107 5.85 -7.52 3.18
N LEU A 108 6.38 -6.45 3.76
CA LEU A 108 5.69 -5.70 4.81
C LEU A 108 4.40 -5.07 4.26
N LEU A 109 4.46 -4.45 3.08
CA LEU A 109 3.29 -3.93 2.39
C LEU A 109 2.30 -5.06 2.06
N GLU A 110 2.79 -6.14 1.47
CA GLU A 110 1.96 -7.28 1.08
C GLU A 110 1.21 -7.88 2.28
N ASP A 111 1.88 -8.03 3.41
CA ASP A 111 1.28 -8.58 4.61
C ASP A 111 0.18 -7.67 5.17
N ALA A 112 0.37 -6.35 5.13
CA ALA A 112 -0.67 -5.40 5.54
C ALA A 112 -1.91 -5.49 4.64
N VAL A 113 -1.70 -5.63 3.34
CA VAL A 113 -2.79 -5.76 2.36
C VAL A 113 -3.53 -7.09 2.58
N LYS A 114 -2.81 -8.19 2.78
CA LYS A 114 -3.41 -9.50 3.07
C LYS A 114 -4.24 -9.47 4.33
N ASP A 115 -3.74 -8.82 5.39
CA ASP A 115 -4.48 -8.66 6.63
C ASP A 115 -5.78 -7.90 6.39
N CYS A 116 -5.72 -6.83 5.61
CA CYS A 116 -6.90 -6.04 5.25
C CYS A 116 -7.93 -6.88 4.48
N ILE A 117 -7.49 -7.64 3.49
CA ILE A 117 -8.38 -8.51 2.68
C ILE A 117 -9.06 -9.56 3.55
N ASN A 118 -8.34 -10.13 4.51
CA ASN A 118 -8.89 -11.14 5.42
C ASN A 118 -10.07 -10.61 6.23
N HIS A 119 -10.12 -9.32 6.51
CA HIS A 119 -11.24 -8.72 7.22
C HIS A 119 -12.50 -8.63 6.34
N PHE A 120 -12.35 -8.55 5.02
CA PHE A 120 -13.49 -8.60 4.10
C PHE A 120 -14.09 -10.00 4.02
N ASP A 121 -13.24 -11.04 4.06
CA ASP A 121 -13.68 -12.43 3.95
C ASP A 121 -14.54 -12.86 5.13
N ARG A 122 -14.49 -12.15 6.23
CA ARG A 122 -15.28 -12.45 7.43
C ARG A 122 -16.68 -11.84 7.41
N GLY A 123 -16.92 -11.00 6.43
CA GLY A 123 -18.21 -10.32 6.30
C GLY A 123 -19.32 -11.23 5.78
#